data_d2c6c6c2a465d771e02ef72bdf090104
#
_entry.id   d2c6c6c2a465d771e02ef72bdf090104
#
_cell.length_a   1.000
_cell.length_b   1.000
_cell.length_c   1.000
_cell.angle_alpha   90.00
_cell.angle_beta   90.00
_cell.angle_gamma   90.00
#
_symmetry.space_group_name_H-M   'P 1'
#
loop_
_entity.id
_entity.type
_entity.pdbx_description
1 polymer ?
#
loop_
_entity_poly.entity_id
_entity_poly.type
_entity_poly.pdbx_seq_one_letter_code
_entity_poly.pdbx_strand_id
1 'polypeptide(L)'
;MIHALATLQAPITPAHRLLHVDPDGGELADRSLDALPALLRPGDLLVVNDAATLPASLAATAPDGSAMEIRLAGEEGDGLWRCVLLGSGDWRTPTESRPPPPLLEPGAVVRFAPDFSARVERVAGVSPRLVWLRFSPSGERFWRALYRHGRPVQYAYESLPLSLDRVQTPYAARPWSSEMPSAGRGLTLPLLRRLRSRGVELASLTHAAGLSSTGDGELDAALPLPERFEIPEATVAALEAARHSGGRVVAVGTTVVRALEGSAAAHGGQVRPGADTTPLILGPGHRRVVVDGLLSGIHARDSSHYGLLRAFLPPPLDTHYLLQVASGGYRGHEFGDSTLILSAQTRR
;
A
#
# COMPACT_ATOMS: atom_id res chain seq x y z
N MET A 1 43.26 -14.10 26.71
CA MET A 1 42.40 -12.89 26.59
C MET A 1 41.14 -13.27 25.84
N ILE A 2 40.05 -13.47 26.56
CA ILE A 2 38.75 -13.87 26.00
C ILE A 2 37.99 -12.57 25.69
N HIS A 3 37.78 -12.27 24.40
CA HIS A 3 36.93 -11.14 24.02
C HIS A 3 35.49 -11.47 24.35
N ALA A 4 34.92 -10.70 25.27
CA ALA A 4 33.48 -10.71 25.54
C ALA A 4 32.73 -10.28 24.27
N LEU A 5 31.96 -11.21 23.69
CA LEU A 5 30.93 -10.91 22.71
C LEU A 5 29.84 -10.06 23.38
N ALA A 6 29.87 -8.76 23.12
CA ALA A 6 28.74 -7.89 23.47
C ALA A 6 27.49 -8.41 22.75
N THR A 7 26.58 -9.00 23.50
CA THR A 7 25.25 -9.36 23.03
C THR A 7 24.54 -8.06 22.67
N LEU A 8 24.48 -7.72 21.39
CA LEU A 8 23.60 -6.67 20.89
C LEU A 8 22.16 -7.11 21.21
N GLN A 9 21.63 -6.62 22.33
CA GLN A 9 20.19 -6.70 22.56
C GLN A 9 19.52 -5.97 21.40
N ALA A 10 18.79 -6.73 20.59
CA ALA A 10 17.91 -6.13 19.59
C ALA A 10 17.01 -5.11 20.30
N PRO A 11 16.83 -3.90 19.78
CA PRO A 11 15.96 -2.91 20.39
C PRO A 11 14.60 -3.56 20.60
N ILE A 12 14.06 -3.48 21.83
CA ILE A 12 12.69 -3.92 22.14
C ILE A 12 11.78 -3.05 21.27
N THR A 13 11.35 -3.59 20.15
CA THR A 13 10.37 -2.92 19.28
C THR A 13 9.09 -2.82 20.11
N PRO A 14 8.53 -1.63 20.33
CA PRO A 14 7.26 -1.50 21.03
C PRO A 14 6.25 -2.45 20.42
N ALA A 15 5.45 -3.12 21.26
CA ALA A 15 4.42 -4.03 20.78
C ALA A 15 3.56 -3.29 19.74
N HIS A 16 3.38 -3.87 18.54
CA HIS A 16 2.58 -3.31 17.49
C HIS A 16 1.13 -3.24 17.97
N ARG A 17 0.61 -2.04 18.17
CA ARG A 17 -0.75 -1.82 18.69
C ARG A 17 -1.77 -2.08 17.60
N LEU A 18 -2.94 -2.55 18.03
CA LEU A 18 -4.08 -2.81 17.18
C LEU A 18 -5.34 -2.19 17.80
N LEU A 19 -5.97 -1.26 17.09
CA LEU A 19 -7.32 -0.82 17.42
C LEU A 19 -8.32 -1.78 16.78
N HIS A 20 -8.95 -2.62 17.58
CA HIS A 20 -10.04 -3.49 17.12
C HIS A 20 -11.36 -2.74 17.19
N VAL A 21 -12.08 -2.74 16.08
CA VAL A 21 -13.39 -2.10 15.93
C VAL A 21 -14.41 -3.16 15.52
N ASP A 22 -15.44 -3.37 16.31
CA ASP A 22 -16.61 -4.17 15.93
C ASP A 22 -17.69 -3.24 15.37
N PRO A 23 -17.95 -3.23 14.07
CA PRO A 23 -18.91 -2.29 13.46
C PRO A 23 -20.37 -2.63 13.81
N ASP A 24 -20.68 -3.85 14.20
CA ASP A 24 -22.05 -4.26 14.58
C ASP A 24 -22.33 -3.99 16.06
N GLY A 25 -21.36 -4.31 16.94
CA GLY A 25 -21.47 -4.03 18.38
C GLY A 25 -21.16 -2.59 18.74
N GLY A 26 -20.55 -1.82 17.85
CA GLY A 26 -20.14 -0.43 18.13
C GLY A 26 -18.96 -0.34 19.11
N GLU A 27 -18.26 -1.44 19.37
CA GLU A 27 -17.17 -1.50 20.34
C GLU A 27 -15.82 -1.17 19.72
N LEU A 28 -15.00 -0.42 20.45
CA LEU A 28 -13.60 -0.17 20.16
C LEU A 28 -12.73 -0.70 21.30
N ALA A 29 -11.71 -1.48 20.98
CA ALA A 29 -10.83 -2.07 21.98
C ALA A 29 -9.35 -1.97 21.59
N ASP A 30 -8.55 -1.47 22.53
CA ASP A 30 -7.09 -1.49 22.42
C ASP A 30 -6.57 -2.93 22.56
N ARG A 31 -5.76 -3.36 21.59
CA ARG A 31 -5.16 -4.69 21.53
C ARG A 31 -3.70 -4.59 21.07
N SER A 32 -2.99 -5.69 21.13
CA SER A 32 -1.77 -5.93 20.38
C SER A 32 -2.11 -6.66 19.08
N LEU A 33 -1.34 -6.43 18.02
CA LEU A 33 -1.47 -7.20 16.77
C LEU A 33 -1.28 -8.71 16.99
N ASP A 34 -0.54 -9.10 18.02
CA ASP A 34 -0.37 -10.48 18.45
C ASP A 34 -1.68 -11.15 18.93
N ALA A 35 -2.72 -10.37 19.23
CA ALA A 35 -4.05 -10.87 19.54
C ALA A 35 -4.87 -11.30 18.31
N LEU A 36 -4.40 -10.99 17.08
CA LEU A 36 -5.11 -11.29 15.85
C LEU A 36 -5.61 -12.77 15.75
N PRO A 37 -4.82 -13.80 16.17
CA PRO A 37 -5.30 -15.18 16.16
C PRO A 37 -6.48 -15.45 17.12
N ALA A 38 -6.75 -14.59 18.08
CA ALA A 38 -7.91 -14.69 18.97
C ALA A 38 -9.14 -13.91 18.43
N LEU A 39 -8.93 -12.97 17.52
CA LEU A 39 -9.98 -12.17 16.89
C LEU A 39 -10.53 -12.83 15.61
N LEU A 40 -9.71 -13.65 14.96
CA LEU A 40 -10.11 -14.47 13.82
C LEU A 40 -10.53 -15.87 14.30
N ARG A 41 -11.39 -16.52 13.54
CA ARG A 41 -11.92 -17.85 13.85
C ARG A 41 -11.57 -18.86 12.75
N PRO A 42 -11.61 -20.18 13.05
CA PRO A 42 -11.44 -21.21 12.03
C PRO A 42 -12.39 -20.98 10.85
N GLY A 43 -11.89 -21.12 9.63
CA GLY A 43 -12.63 -20.89 8.40
C GLY A 43 -12.60 -19.44 7.90
N ASP A 44 -12.13 -18.46 8.68
CA ASP A 44 -11.87 -17.12 8.16
C ASP A 44 -10.72 -17.16 7.15
N LEU A 45 -10.81 -16.34 6.10
CA LEU A 45 -9.78 -16.16 5.10
C LEU A 45 -9.12 -14.79 5.24
N LEU A 46 -7.81 -14.76 5.48
CA LEU A 46 -7.00 -13.56 5.47
C LEU A 46 -6.32 -13.43 4.11
N VAL A 47 -6.66 -12.38 3.35
CA VAL A 47 -6.07 -12.11 2.03
C VAL A 47 -5.04 -11.00 2.14
N VAL A 48 -3.82 -11.25 1.63
CA VAL A 48 -2.70 -10.31 1.67
C VAL A 48 -2.30 -9.84 0.27
N ASN A 49 -1.68 -8.66 0.20
CA ASN A 49 -1.02 -8.18 -1.01
C ASN A 49 0.47 -8.59 -0.97
N ASP A 50 0.90 -9.46 -1.87
CA ASP A 50 2.28 -9.95 -1.96
C ASP A 50 3.18 -9.11 -2.85
N ALA A 51 2.74 -7.93 -3.28
CA ALA A 51 3.58 -7.03 -4.03
C ALA A 51 4.81 -6.61 -3.21
N ALA A 52 5.99 -6.80 -3.79
CA ALA A 52 7.24 -6.26 -3.26
C ALA A 52 7.37 -4.78 -3.62
N THR A 53 7.89 -4.00 -2.68
CA THR A 53 8.14 -2.57 -2.85
C THR A 53 9.34 -2.36 -3.76
N LEU A 54 9.18 -1.47 -4.72
CA LEU A 54 10.22 -1.02 -5.64
C LEU A 54 11.08 0.08 -5.01
N PRO A 55 12.33 0.25 -5.47
CA PRO A 55 13.09 1.47 -5.23
C PRO A 55 12.56 2.58 -6.16
N ALA A 56 11.31 3.01 -5.91
CA ALA A 56 10.50 3.79 -6.83
C ALA A 56 10.79 5.31 -6.81
N SER A 57 11.74 5.77 -6.01
CA SER A 57 12.21 7.17 -5.96
C SER A 57 13.59 7.30 -6.62
N LEU A 58 13.69 8.13 -7.65
CA LEU A 58 14.88 8.34 -8.45
C LEU A 58 15.27 9.82 -8.47
N ALA A 59 16.50 10.13 -8.06
CA ALA A 59 17.08 11.45 -8.32
C ALA A 59 17.36 11.59 -9.82
N ALA A 60 16.99 12.72 -10.40
CA ALA A 60 17.11 12.97 -11.83
C ALA A 60 17.59 14.39 -12.14
N THR A 61 18.12 14.57 -13.34
CA THR A 61 18.46 15.86 -13.93
C THR A 61 17.58 16.11 -15.15
N ALA A 62 16.90 17.23 -15.16
CA ALA A 62 16.07 17.68 -16.27
C ALA A 62 16.92 18.16 -17.46
N PRO A 63 16.35 18.36 -18.67
CA PRO A 63 17.09 18.83 -19.84
C PRO A 63 17.78 20.18 -19.65
N ASP A 64 17.24 21.06 -18.82
CA ASP A 64 17.81 22.37 -18.46
C ASP A 64 18.93 22.31 -17.41
N GLY A 65 19.27 21.09 -16.92
CA GLY A 65 20.28 20.87 -15.90
C GLY A 65 19.76 20.95 -14.45
N SER A 66 18.48 21.27 -14.23
CA SER A 66 17.91 21.36 -12.89
C SER A 66 17.74 19.99 -12.25
N ALA A 67 17.95 19.91 -10.92
CA ALA A 67 17.76 18.70 -10.14
C ALA A 67 16.27 18.49 -9.83
N MET A 68 15.83 17.23 -9.88
CA MET A 68 14.47 16.82 -9.58
C MET A 68 14.44 15.40 -9.00
N GLU A 69 13.30 15.00 -8.46
CA GLU A 69 12.98 13.61 -8.09
C GLU A 69 11.85 13.10 -8.97
N ILE A 70 11.97 11.85 -9.39
CA ILE A 70 10.92 11.15 -10.12
C ILE A 70 10.48 9.95 -9.29
N ARG A 71 9.18 9.87 -8.99
CA ARG A 71 8.58 8.71 -8.31
C ARG A 71 7.79 7.87 -9.31
N LEU A 72 8.11 6.59 -9.39
CA LEU A 72 7.31 5.64 -10.16
C LEU A 72 5.93 5.49 -9.50
N ALA A 73 4.86 5.58 -10.30
CA ALA A 73 3.49 5.46 -9.81
C ALA A 73 2.74 4.24 -10.39
N GLY A 74 3.40 3.47 -11.26
CA GLY A 74 2.89 2.23 -11.84
C GLY A 74 3.42 2.00 -13.24
N GLU A 75 3.57 0.73 -13.62
CA GLU A 75 3.91 0.29 -14.97
C GLU A 75 2.62 0.09 -15.79
N GLU A 76 2.59 0.63 -17.00
CA GLU A 76 1.45 0.51 -17.92
C GLU A 76 1.71 -0.47 -19.10
N GLY A 77 2.73 -1.32 -18.97
CA GLY A 77 3.13 -2.28 -20.00
C GLY A 77 4.22 -1.72 -20.94
N ASP A 78 4.88 -2.61 -21.65
CA ASP A 78 5.92 -2.31 -22.65
C ASP A 78 7.04 -1.37 -22.18
N GLY A 79 7.35 -1.40 -20.88
CA GLY A 79 8.34 -0.53 -20.26
C GLY A 79 7.93 0.95 -20.18
N LEU A 80 6.65 1.25 -20.32
CA LEU A 80 6.07 2.57 -20.09
C LEU A 80 5.67 2.68 -18.62
N TRP A 81 6.14 3.71 -17.95
CA TRP A 81 5.88 3.96 -16.54
C TRP A 81 5.16 5.27 -16.32
N ARG A 82 4.08 5.22 -15.58
CA ARG A 82 3.47 6.41 -15.01
C ARG A 82 4.31 6.88 -13.84
N CYS A 83 4.65 8.18 -13.83
CA CYS A 83 5.58 8.77 -12.87
C CYS A 83 5.06 10.11 -12.37
N VAL A 84 5.46 10.47 -11.15
CA VAL A 84 5.20 11.78 -10.57
C VAL A 84 6.52 12.54 -10.44
N LEU A 85 6.53 13.78 -10.93
CA LEU A 85 7.68 14.69 -10.87
C LEU A 85 7.60 15.52 -9.58
N LEU A 86 8.72 15.62 -8.89
CA LEU A 86 8.92 16.50 -7.74
C LEU A 86 10.12 17.39 -8.03
N GLY A 87 10.08 18.64 -7.58
CA GLY A 87 11.21 19.55 -7.69
C GLY A 87 12.42 19.11 -6.87
N SER A 88 13.44 19.94 -6.82
CA SER A 88 14.68 19.66 -6.07
C SER A 88 14.40 19.41 -4.58
N GLY A 89 15.28 18.62 -3.94
CA GLY A 89 15.16 18.21 -2.55
C GLY A 89 15.05 16.70 -2.41
N ASP A 90 14.75 16.24 -1.21
CA ASP A 90 14.59 14.82 -0.89
C ASP A 90 13.40 14.60 0.08
N TRP A 91 13.27 13.39 0.57
CA TRP A 91 12.20 12.97 1.48
C TRP A 91 12.13 13.75 2.81
N ARG A 92 13.18 14.49 3.22
CA ARG A 92 13.19 15.30 4.45
C ARG A 92 12.30 16.54 4.34
N THR A 93 12.00 16.96 3.12
CA THR A 93 11.06 18.04 2.86
C THR A 93 9.67 17.46 2.61
N PRO A 94 8.62 17.88 3.34
CA PRO A 94 7.25 17.48 3.05
C PRO A 94 6.93 17.62 1.58
N THR A 95 6.23 16.65 1.00
CA THR A 95 5.99 16.55 -0.44
C THR A 95 5.32 17.81 -0.99
N GLU A 96 4.36 18.35 -0.25
CA GLU A 96 3.63 19.58 -0.57
C GLU A 96 4.48 20.86 -0.45
N SER A 97 5.59 20.79 0.29
CA SER A 97 6.53 21.92 0.46
C SER A 97 7.71 21.90 -0.52
N ARG A 98 7.78 20.86 -1.37
CA ARG A 98 8.80 20.76 -2.42
C ARG A 98 8.58 21.83 -3.49
N PRO A 99 9.65 22.43 -4.03
CA PRO A 99 9.50 23.35 -5.14
C PRO A 99 8.83 22.67 -6.33
N PRO A 100 8.19 23.44 -7.23
CA PRO A 100 7.65 22.89 -8.47
C PRO A 100 8.74 22.16 -9.27
N PRO A 101 8.44 21.03 -9.89
CA PRO A 101 9.38 20.39 -10.80
C PRO A 101 9.54 21.25 -12.09
N PRO A 102 10.64 21.06 -12.85
CA PRO A 102 10.74 21.59 -14.18
C PRO A 102 9.59 21.10 -15.05
N LEU A 103 9.07 21.98 -15.92
CA LEU A 103 8.08 21.60 -16.92
C LEU A 103 8.74 20.73 -17.98
N LEU A 104 8.20 19.57 -18.22
CA LEU A 104 8.67 18.65 -19.24
C LEU A 104 7.64 18.53 -20.36
N GLU A 105 8.13 18.43 -21.59
CA GLU A 105 7.28 18.19 -22.76
C GLU A 105 7.53 16.78 -23.32
N PRO A 106 6.59 16.21 -24.08
CA PRO A 106 6.81 14.98 -24.82
C PRO A 106 8.09 15.06 -25.67
N GLY A 107 8.92 14.00 -25.59
CA GLY A 107 10.23 13.97 -26.25
C GLY A 107 11.40 14.42 -25.36
N ALA A 108 11.15 15.16 -24.28
CA ALA A 108 12.20 15.54 -23.32
C ALA A 108 12.89 14.30 -22.72
N VAL A 109 14.20 14.40 -22.48
CA VAL A 109 15.00 13.32 -21.90
C VAL A 109 15.49 13.73 -20.53
N VAL A 110 15.12 12.97 -19.51
CA VAL A 110 15.62 13.09 -18.14
C VAL A 110 16.73 12.06 -17.88
N ARG A 111 17.73 12.43 -17.07
CA ARG A 111 18.90 11.59 -16.79
C ARG A 111 18.98 11.24 -15.31
N PHE A 112 19.24 9.98 -15.03
CA PHE A 112 19.46 9.47 -13.67
C PHE A 112 20.93 9.13 -13.42
N ALA A 113 21.63 8.62 -14.46
CA ALA A 113 23.03 8.27 -14.48
C ALA A 113 23.53 8.34 -15.94
N PRO A 114 24.85 8.22 -16.20
CA PRO A 114 25.38 8.25 -17.58
C PRO A 114 24.76 7.21 -18.52
N ASP A 115 24.40 6.04 -17.98
CA ASP A 115 23.83 4.90 -18.68
C ASP A 115 22.34 4.66 -18.36
N PHE A 116 21.69 5.60 -17.63
CA PHE A 116 20.28 5.48 -17.22
C PHE A 116 19.53 6.77 -17.43
N SER A 117 18.55 6.75 -18.32
CA SER A 117 17.71 7.89 -18.70
C SER A 117 16.27 7.46 -18.95
N ALA A 118 15.38 8.43 -19.14
CA ALA A 118 14.04 8.18 -19.64
C ALA A 118 13.59 9.31 -20.57
N ARG A 119 12.74 8.96 -21.54
CA ARG A 119 12.06 9.91 -22.42
C ARG A 119 10.64 10.13 -21.94
N VAL A 120 10.19 11.35 -21.93
CA VAL A 120 8.79 11.72 -21.71
C VAL A 120 7.99 11.35 -22.96
N GLU A 121 7.03 10.43 -22.81
CA GLU A 121 6.11 10.04 -23.88
C GLU A 121 4.84 10.89 -23.84
N ARG A 122 4.38 11.24 -22.64
CA ARG A 122 3.14 12.00 -22.41
C ARG A 122 3.19 12.75 -21.09
N VAL A 123 2.48 13.88 -21.03
CA VAL A 123 2.18 14.65 -19.83
C VAL A 123 0.67 14.65 -19.62
N ALA A 124 0.21 14.47 -18.38
CA ALA A 124 -1.22 14.45 -18.07
C ALA A 124 -1.83 15.87 -18.13
N GLY A 125 -3.09 15.94 -18.58
CA GLY A 125 -3.82 17.21 -18.57
C GLY A 125 -4.24 17.68 -17.17
N VAL A 126 -4.35 16.75 -16.20
CA VAL A 126 -4.75 17.07 -14.83
C VAL A 126 -3.63 17.73 -14.02
N SER A 127 -2.37 17.40 -14.30
CA SER A 127 -1.21 17.98 -13.65
C SER A 127 0.04 17.78 -14.47
N PRO A 128 0.91 18.81 -14.65
CA PRO A 128 2.19 18.65 -15.30
C PRO A 128 3.18 17.78 -14.52
N ARG A 129 2.89 17.46 -13.27
CA ARG A 129 3.68 16.52 -12.47
C ARG A 129 3.45 15.06 -12.87
N LEU A 130 2.32 14.72 -13.46
CA LEU A 130 2.00 13.36 -13.87
C LEU A 130 2.43 13.13 -15.31
N VAL A 131 3.42 12.27 -15.51
CA VAL A 131 4.02 11.98 -16.81
C VAL A 131 4.12 10.49 -17.05
N TRP A 132 4.26 10.11 -18.34
CA TRP A 132 4.60 8.76 -18.74
C TRP A 132 6.01 8.75 -19.31
N LEU A 133 6.85 7.92 -18.72
CA LEU A 133 8.28 7.80 -19.05
C LEU A 133 8.59 6.45 -19.66
N ARG A 134 9.35 6.45 -20.73
CA ARG A 134 9.96 5.26 -21.29
C ARG A 134 11.43 5.24 -20.94
N PHE A 135 11.83 4.25 -20.15
CA PHE A 135 13.20 4.14 -19.66
C PHE A 135 14.16 3.55 -20.68
N SER A 136 15.41 3.97 -20.62
CA SER A 136 16.55 3.42 -21.31
C SER A 136 17.70 3.23 -20.30
N PRO A 137 18.24 2.02 -20.22
CA PRO A 137 17.92 0.81 -20.97
C PRO A 137 16.57 0.17 -20.57
N SER A 138 16.12 -0.82 -21.34
CA SER A 138 14.91 -1.60 -21.08
C SER A 138 15.23 -3.02 -20.55
N GLY A 139 14.20 -3.79 -20.21
CA GLY A 139 14.30 -5.18 -19.78
C GLY A 139 15.16 -5.36 -18.53
N GLU A 140 15.98 -6.40 -18.47
CA GLU A 140 16.81 -6.71 -17.30
C GLU A 140 17.78 -5.58 -16.94
N ARG A 141 18.29 -4.84 -17.93
CA ARG A 141 19.19 -3.70 -17.69
C ARG A 141 18.47 -2.54 -17.00
N PHE A 142 17.19 -2.33 -17.31
CA PHE A 142 16.35 -1.37 -16.58
C PHE A 142 16.24 -1.75 -15.10
N TRP A 143 15.91 -3.00 -14.81
CA TRP A 143 15.78 -3.47 -13.42
C TRP A 143 17.08 -3.32 -12.64
N ARG A 144 18.22 -3.65 -13.25
CA ARG A 144 19.54 -3.44 -12.63
C ARG A 144 19.81 -1.97 -12.35
N ALA A 145 19.49 -1.08 -13.28
CA ALA A 145 19.67 0.36 -13.11
C ALA A 145 18.73 0.91 -12.03
N LEU A 146 17.46 0.52 -12.05
CA LEU A 146 16.47 0.91 -11.05
C LEU A 146 16.91 0.52 -9.63
N TYR A 147 17.34 -0.72 -9.42
CA TYR A 147 17.80 -1.18 -8.10
C TYR A 147 19.16 -0.60 -7.68
N ARG A 148 19.97 -0.13 -8.62
CA ARG A 148 21.25 0.56 -8.33
C ARG A 148 21.05 2.01 -7.93
N HIS A 149 20.16 2.72 -8.59
CA HIS A 149 20.03 4.19 -8.48
C HIS A 149 18.77 4.63 -7.73
N GLY A 150 17.75 3.78 -7.66
CA GLY A 150 16.51 4.06 -6.97
C GLY A 150 16.61 3.85 -5.46
N ARG A 151 15.66 4.45 -4.77
CA ARG A 151 15.45 4.33 -3.33
C ARG A 151 13.97 4.07 -3.07
N PRO A 152 13.58 3.51 -1.92
CA PRO A 152 12.19 3.48 -1.52
C PRO A 152 11.58 4.88 -1.54
N VAL A 153 10.32 4.99 -1.91
CA VAL A 153 9.56 6.22 -1.65
C VAL A 153 9.50 6.41 -0.15
N GLN A 154 9.78 7.61 0.29
CA GLN A 154 9.84 7.98 1.70
C GLN A 154 9.26 9.38 1.89
N TYR A 155 8.69 9.63 3.05
CA TYR A 155 8.07 10.89 3.42
C TYR A 155 8.72 11.50 4.67
N ALA A 156 8.52 12.81 4.89
CA ALA A 156 9.25 13.60 5.88
C ALA A 156 8.98 13.24 7.36
N TYR A 157 7.98 12.43 7.64
CA TYR A 157 7.73 11.95 9.01
C TYR A 157 8.70 10.83 9.45
N GLU A 158 9.46 10.24 8.52
CA GLU A 158 10.53 9.32 8.82
C GLU A 158 11.84 10.07 9.03
N SER A 159 12.51 9.84 10.17
CA SER A 159 13.71 10.58 10.55
C SER A 159 15.01 10.03 9.94
N LEU A 160 15.00 8.78 9.49
CA LEU A 160 16.19 8.09 8.96
C LEU A 160 15.93 7.58 7.54
N PRO A 161 16.95 7.51 6.68
CA PRO A 161 16.80 6.94 5.36
C PRO A 161 16.40 5.47 5.45
N LEU A 162 15.41 5.09 4.65
CA LEU A 162 14.90 3.73 4.59
C LEU A 162 15.71 2.90 3.58
N SER A 163 16.11 1.70 3.99
CA SER A 163 16.62 0.68 3.09
C SER A 163 15.46 -0.16 2.51
N LEU A 164 15.68 -0.74 1.34
CA LEU A 164 14.62 -1.46 0.63
C LEU A 164 14.09 -2.69 1.40
N ASP A 165 14.93 -3.34 2.19
CA ASP A 165 14.56 -4.47 3.04
C ASP A 165 13.60 -4.07 4.19
N ARG A 166 13.67 -2.82 4.65
CA ARG A 166 12.80 -2.31 5.73
C ARG A 166 11.37 -1.98 5.25
N VAL A 167 11.18 -1.85 3.96
CA VAL A 167 9.89 -1.53 3.33
C VAL A 167 9.27 -2.73 2.61
N GLN A 168 9.60 -3.95 3.04
CA GLN A 168 9.01 -5.18 2.52
C GLN A 168 8.10 -5.83 3.56
N THR A 169 7.06 -6.50 3.09
CA THR A 169 6.30 -7.45 3.91
C THR A 169 7.04 -8.79 3.96
N PRO A 170 6.80 -9.63 5.00
CA PRO A 170 7.47 -10.93 5.13
C PRO A 170 7.16 -11.93 3.98
N TYR A 171 6.17 -11.64 3.18
CA TYR A 171 5.70 -12.48 2.05
C TYR A 171 5.78 -11.75 0.70
N ALA A 172 6.49 -10.63 0.65
CA ALA A 172 6.69 -9.87 -0.59
C ALA A 172 7.33 -10.76 -1.68
N ALA A 173 6.77 -10.74 -2.88
CA ALA A 173 7.17 -11.59 -4.00
C ALA A 173 7.39 -10.81 -5.30
N ARG A 174 6.38 -10.13 -5.82
CA ARG A 174 6.42 -9.46 -7.13
C ARG A 174 6.77 -7.97 -6.99
N PRO A 175 7.77 -7.43 -7.71
CA PRO A 175 8.21 -6.04 -7.60
C PRO A 175 7.25 -5.09 -8.34
N TRP A 176 6.07 -4.86 -7.79
CA TRP A 176 5.00 -4.09 -8.43
C TRP A 176 4.64 -2.79 -7.68
N SER A 177 4.86 -2.74 -6.37
CA SER A 177 4.39 -1.63 -5.53
C SER A 177 5.38 -0.48 -5.51
N SER A 178 4.91 0.73 -5.76
CA SER A 178 5.68 1.97 -5.58
C SER A 178 5.88 2.28 -4.10
N GLU A 179 4.87 2.05 -3.29
CA GLU A 179 4.91 2.14 -1.83
C GLU A 179 4.66 0.77 -1.19
N MET A 180 5.12 0.60 0.03
CA MET A 180 4.92 -0.65 0.78
C MET A 180 3.44 -0.91 1.06
N PRO A 181 2.93 -2.14 0.83
CA PRO A 181 1.63 -2.56 1.35
C PRO A 181 1.68 -2.68 2.88
N SER A 182 1.77 -1.54 3.57
CA SER A 182 2.21 -1.40 4.96
C SER A 182 1.31 -2.09 5.98
N ALA A 183 0.03 -2.27 5.70
CA ALA A 183 -0.90 -3.01 6.56
C ALA A 183 -0.42 -4.44 6.87
N GLY A 184 0.33 -5.04 5.95
CA GLY A 184 0.89 -6.38 6.09
C GLY A 184 2.21 -6.46 6.85
N ARG A 185 2.87 -5.34 7.12
CA ARG A 185 4.21 -5.30 7.72
C ARG A 185 4.28 -6.01 9.08
N GLY A 186 3.27 -5.85 9.89
CA GLY A 186 3.18 -6.47 11.21
C GLY A 186 2.87 -7.96 11.20
N LEU A 187 2.47 -8.54 10.07
CA LEU A 187 2.14 -9.96 9.92
C LEU A 187 3.40 -10.81 9.80
N THR A 188 4.14 -10.95 10.90
CA THR A 188 5.37 -11.75 10.95
C THR A 188 5.11 -13.21 10.62
N LEU A 189 6.14 -13.94 10.12
CA LEU A 189 6.02 -15.37 9.83
C LEU A 189 5.54 -16.20 11.04
N PRO A 190 5.99 -15.95 12.29
CA PRO A 190 5.44 -16.61 13.48
C PRO A 190 3.94 -16.33 13.66
N LEU A 191 3.49 -15.08 13.46
CA LEU A 191 2.08 -14.71 13.58
C LEU A 191 1.23 -15.41 12.50
N LEU A 192 1.69 -15.44 11.26
CA LEU A 192 1.02 -16.16 10.16
C LEU A 192 0.92 -17.67 10.43
N ARG A 193 1.95 -18.29 11.01
CA ARG A 193 1.89 -19.71 11.44
C ARG A 193 0.86 -19.93 12.54
N ARG A 194 0.78 -19.03 13.53
CA ARG A 194 -0.24 -19.11 14.59
C ARG A 194 -1.66 -18.98 14.04
N LEU A 195 -1.88 -18.11 13.05
CA LEU A 195 -3.16 -17.98 12.36
C LEU A 195 -3.55 -19.30 11.69
N ARG A 196 -2.64 -19.85 10.87
CA ARG A 196 -2.88 -21.16 10.21
C ARG A 196 -3.16 -22.30 11.19
N SER A 197 -2.41 -22.38 12.30
CA SER A 197 -2.62 -23.44 13.31
C SER A 197 -3.98 -23.32 14.02
N ARG A 198 -4.64 -22.17 13.92
CA ARG A 198 -6.01 -21.95 14.42
C ARG A 198 -7.09 -22.12 13.35
N GLY A 199 -6.72 -22.61 12.16
CA GLY A 199 -7.66 -22.84 11.08
C GLY A 199 -8.05 -21.58 10.30
N VAL A 200 -7.26 -20.50 10.39
CA VAL A 200 -7.40 -19.32 9.50
C VAL A 200 -6.67 -19.61 8.21
N GLU A 201 -7.38 -19.51 7.10
CA GLU A 201 -6.81 -19.66 5.76
C GLU A 201 -6.08 -18.38 5.33
N LEU A 202 -5.02 -18.55 4.52
CA LEU A 202 -4.22 -17.45 4.00
C LEU A 202 -4.16 -17.53 2.48
N ALA A 203 -4.56 -16.46 1.81
CA ALA A 203 -4.39 -16.30 0.36
C ALA A 203 -3.67 -14.99 0.03
N SER A 204 -3.11 -14.89 -1.16
CA SER A 204 -2.48 -13.66 -1.64
C SER A 204 -3.00 -13.24 -3.01
N LEU A 205 -2.93 -11.96 -3.26
CA LEU A 205 -3.03 -11.36 -4.59
C LEU A 205 -1.88 -10.37 -4.74
N THR A 206 -1.57 -9.98 -5.96
CA THR A 206 -0.61 -8.92 -6.22
C THR A 206 -1.35 -7.66 -6.64
N HIS A 207 -1.14 -6.54 -5.96
CA HIS A 207 -1.70 -5.24 -6.33
C HIS A 207 -0.61 -4.18 -6.28
N ALA A 208 -0.44 -3.47 -7.38
CA ALA A 208 0.56 -2.41 -7.52
C ALA A 208 0.11 -1.15 -6.77
N ALA A 209 0.45 -1.06 -5.47
CA ALA A 209 0.19 0.14 -4.70
C ALA A 209 0.95 1.33 -5.31
N GLY A 210 0.23 2.40 -5.65
CA GLY A 210 0.76 3.64 -6.18
C GLY A 210 1.34 4.55 -5.10
N LEU A 211 1.21 5.86 -5.31
CA LEU A 211 1.67 6.89 -4.39
C LEU A 211 0.50 7.42 -3.54
N SER A 212 0.76 7.68 -2.28
CA SER A 212 -0.22 8.26 -1.34
C SER A 212 -0.21 9.79 -1.31
N SER A 213 0.86 10.44 -1.82
CA SER A 213 0.95 11.90 -1.98
C SER A 213 1.87 12.26 -3.15
N THR A 214 1.47 13.29 -3.90
CA THR A 214 2.19 13.80 -5.07
C THR A 214 2.69 15.24 -4.88
N GLY A 215 2.20 15.93 -3.84
CA GLY A 215 2.48 17.35 -3.60
C GLY A 215 1.77 18.28 -4.58
N ASP A 216 0.74 17.79 -5.26
CA ASP A 216 -0.11 18.54 -6.17
C ASP A 216 -1.56 18.30 -5.77
N GLY A 217 -2.27 19.35 -5.34
CA GLY A 217 -3.60 19.21 -4.77
C GLY A 217 -4.64 18.63 -5.71
N GLU A 218 -4.58 18.93 -7.01
CA GLU A 218 -5.51 18.37 -8.00
C GLU A 218 -5.22 16.90 -8.23
N LEU A 219 -3.94 16.51 -8.29
CA LEU A 219 -3.55 15.12 -8.46
C LEU A 219 -3.81 14.31 -7.19
N ASP A 220 -3.55 14.88 -6.00
CA ASP A 220 -3.83 14.24 -4.71
C ASP A 220 -5.34 14.00 -4.51
N ALA A 221 -6.18 14.91 -4.99
CA ALA A 221 -7.64 14.74 -4.99
C ALA A 221 -8.13 13.63 -5.95
N ALA A 222 -7.33 13.28 -6.96
CA ALA A 222 -7.63 12.19 -7.89
C ALA A 222 -7.08 10.82 -7.43
N LEU A 223 -6.36 10.78 -6.30
CA LEU A 223 -5.84 9.52 -5.77
C LEU A 223 -6.96 8.66 -5.13
N PRO A 224 -6.82 7.35 -5.15
CA PRO A 224 -5.78 6.58 -5.85
C PRO A 224 -6.05 6.49 -7.35
N LEU A 225 -5.00 6.64 -8.15
CA LEU A 225 -5.07 6.42 -9.59
C LEU A 225 -5.48 4.98 -9.91
N PRO A 226 -5.88 4.65 -11.16
CA PRO A 226 -6.09 3.26 -11.55
C PRO A 226 -4.84 2.43 -11.31
N GLU A 227 -4.98 1.29 -10.64
CA GLU A 227 -3.86 0.42 -10.25
C GLU A 227 -4.08 -1.01 -10.74
N ARG A 228 -3.02 -1.61 -11.29
CA ARG A 228 -3.06 -2.99 -11.75
C ARG A 228 -3.06 -3.96 -10.56
N PHE A 229 -3.75 -5.06 -10.73
CA PHE A 229 -3.73 -6.18 -9.80
C PHE A 229 -3.76 -7.51 -10.55
N GLU A 230 -3.42 -8.58 -9.85
CA GLU A 230 -3.59 -9.95 -10.34
C GLU A 230 -4.11 -10.82 -9.19
N ILE A 231 -5.20 -11.54 -9.44
CA ILE A 231 -5.80 -12.45 -8.48
C ILE A 231 -5.55 -13.88 -8.99
N PRO A 232 -4.78 -14.71 -8.24
CA PRO A 232 -4.57 -16.11 -8.60
C PRO A 232 -5.88 -16.93 -8.52
N GLU A 233 -6.00 -17.98 -9.36
CA GLU A 233 -7.11 -18.96 -9.27
C GLU A 233 -7.24 -19.57 -7.87
N ALA A 234 -6.12 -19.87 -7.23
CA ALA A 234 -6.10 -20.41 -5.86
C ALA A 234 -6.74 -19.43 -4.85
N THR A 235 -6.59 -18.11 -5.06
CA THR A 235 -7.20 -17.10 -4.20
C THR A 235 -8.72 -17.04 -4.41
N VAL A 236 -9.18 -17.15 -5.67
CA VAL A 236 -10.61 -17.22 -5.96
C VAL A 236 -11.22 -18.48 -5.33
N ALA A 237 -10.58 -19.63 -5.48
CA ALA A 237 -11.04 -20.88 -4.84
C ALA A 237 -11.08 -20.77 -3.30
N ALA A 238 -10.10 -20.11 -2.68
CA ALA A 238 -10.10 -19.86 -1.24
C ALA A 238 -11.24 -18.94 -0.79
N LEU A 239 -11.56 -17.89 -1.58
CA LEU A 239 -12.71 -17.01 -1.34
C LEU A 239 -14.04 -17.78 -1.37
N GLU A 240 -14.20 -18.66 -2.35
CA GLU A 240 -15.39 -19.51 -2.49
C GLU A 240 -15.49 -20.49 -1.32
N ALA A 241 -14.41 -21.15 -0.97
CA ALA A 241 -14.36 -22.09 0.15
C ALA A 241 -14.71 -21.41 1.50
N ALA A 242 -14.14 -20.23 1.77
CA ALA A 242 -14.46 -19.46 2.96
C ALA A 242 -15.95 -19.08 3.02
N ARG A 243 -16.53 -18.64 1.91
CA ARG A 243 -17.97 -18.33 1.84
C ARG A 243 -18.85 -19.56 2.10
N HIS A 244 -18.51 -20.70 1.49
CA HIS A 244 -19.28 -21.96 1.69
C HIS A 244 -19.20 -22.46 3.14
N SER A 245 -18.09 -22.27 3.82
CA SER A 245 -17.93 -22.65 5.23
C SER A 245 -18.50 -21.63 6.23
N GLY A 246 -19.02 -20.49 5.75
CA GLY A 246 -19.50 -19.40 6.61
C GLY A 246 -18.37 -18.61 7.29
N GLY A 247 -17.15 -18.69 6.77
CA GLY A 247 -16.01 -17.88 7.18
C GLY A 247 -16.11 -16.44 6.65
N ARG A 248 -15.33 -15.55 7.28
CA ARG A 248 -15.25 -14.13 6.88
C ARG A 248 -14.03 -13.90 6.01
N VAL A 249 -14.15 -13.04 5.00
CA VAL A 249 -13.05 -12.59 4.16
C VAL A 249 -12.47 -11.30 4.76
N VAL A 250 -11.24 -11.37 5.25
CA VAL A 250 -10.54 -10.24 5.87
C VAL A 250 -9.42 -9.80 4.96
N ALA A 251 -9.52 -8.57 4.44
CA ALA A 251 -8.49 -7.95 3.61
C ALA A 251 -7.38 -7.34 4.47
N VAL A 252 -6.13 -7.55 4.08
CA VAL A 252 -4.96 -6.87 4.65
C VAL A 252 -4.55 -5.73 3.73
N GLY A 253 -4.95 -4.52 4.12
CA GLY A 253 -4.70 -3.30 3.39
C GLY A 253 -5.82 -2.91 2.42
N THR A 254 -5.86 -1.62 2.15
CA THR A 254 -6.81 -1.00 1.20
C THR A 254 -6.63 -1.50 -0.22
N THR A 255 -5.40 -1.89 -0.59
CA THR A 255 -5.07 -2.48 -1.90
C THR A 255 -5.80 -3.79 -2.15
N VAL A 256 -5.87 -4.67 -1.14
CA VAL A 256 -6.62 -5.93 -1.23
C VAL A 256 -8.10 -5.67 -1.39
N VAL A 257 -8.67 -4.74 -0.61
CA VAL A 257 -10.08 -4.33 -0.77
C VAL A 257 -10.35 -3.86 -2.19
N ARG A 258 -9.49 -2.96 -2.72
CA ARG A 258 -9.66 -2.42 -4.07
C ARG A 258 -9.58 -3.48 -5.15
N ALA A 259 -8.66 -4.45 -5.03
CA ALA A 259 -8.55 -5.55 -5.99
C ALA A 259 -9.79 -6.45 -5.98
N LEU A 260 -10.22 -6.90 -4.79
CA LEU A 260 -11.34 -7.83 -4.66
C LEU A 260 -12.68 -7.18 -5.02
N GLU A 261 -12.98 -6.03 -4.44
CA GLU A 261 -14.22 -5.28 -4.73
C GLU A 261 -14.21 -4.73 -6.16
N GLY A 262 -13.05 -4.34 -6.70
CA GLY A 262 -12.89 -3.88 -8.08
C GLY A 262 -13.15 -5.00 -9.09
N SER A 263 -12.57 -6.19 -8.86
CA SER A 263 -12.87 -7.37 -9.67
C SER A 263 -14.37 -7.71 -9.63
N ALA A 264 -14.96 -7.72 -8.43
CA ALA A 264 -16.38 -8.01 -8.28
C ALA A 264 -17.27 -6.96 -8.97
N ALA A 265 -16.95 -5.67 -8.87
CA ALA A 265 -17.68 -4.60 -9.56
C ALA A 265 -17.65 -4.75 -11.08
N ALA A 266 -16.49 -5.13 -11.64
CA ALA A 266 -16.32 -5.36 -13.07
C ALA A 266 -17.04 -6.63 -13.58
N HIS A 267 -17.32 -7.60 -12.69
CA HIS A 267 -17.82 -8.92 -13.08
C HIS A 267 -19.15 -9.31 -12.39
N GLY A 268 -20.05 -8.35 -12.20
CA GLY A 268 -21.41 -8.62 -11.70
C GLY A 268 -21.46 -9.19 -10.28
N GLY A 269 -20.53 -8.80 -9.41
CA GLY A 269 -20.45 -9.22 -8.02
C GLY A 269 -19.56 -10.46 -7.78
N GLN A 270 -18.89 -10.98 -8.81
CA GLN A 270 -18.02 -12.14 -8.72
C GLN A 270 -16.54 -11.74 -8.87
N VAL A 271 -15.69 -12.27 -8.00
CA VAL A 271 -14.23 -12.13 -8.16
C VAL A 271 -13.77 -13.09 -9.25
N ARG A 272 -12.99 -12.59 -10.22
CA ARG A 272 -12.42 -13.41 -11.29
C ARG A 272 -10.90 -13.51 -11.14
N PRO A 273 -10.31 -14.68 -11.47
CA PRO A 273 -8.85 -14.80 -11.52
C PRO A 273 -8.29 -14.06 -12.74
N GLY A 274 -7.03 -13.65 -12.65
CA GLY A 274 -6.30 -12.98 -13.72
C GLY A 274 -5.85 -11.58 -13.36
N ALA A 275 -5.21 -10.94 -14.35
CA ALA A 275 -4.71 -9.57 -14.24
C ALA A 275 -5.74 -8.58 -14.76
N ASP A 276 -5.90 -7.47 -14.05
CA ASP A 276 -6.78 -6.37 -14.43
C ASP A 276 -6.30 -5.05 -13.78
N THR A 277 -7.03 -3.97 -14.03
CA THR A 277 -6.80 -2.65 -13.44
C THR A 277 -8.07 -2.15 -12.77
N THR A 278 -7.96 -1.66 -11.53
CA THR A 278 -9.10 -1.09 -10.83
C THR A 278 -8.99 0.42 -10.66
N PRO A 279 -9.97 1.19 -11.17
CA PRO A 279 -10.14 2.61 -10.83
C PRO A 279 -10.99 2.81 -9.58
N LEU A 280 -11.42 1.73 -8.90
CA LEU A 280 -12.40 1.77 -7.82
C LEU A 280 -11.93 2.64 -6.65
N ILE A 281 -12.74 3.65 -6.33
CA ILE A 281 -12.63 4.48 -5.14
C ILE A 281 -13.79 4.10 -4.22
N LEU A 282 -13.47 3.61 -3.03
CA LEU A 282 -14.47 3.28 -2.02
C LEU A 282 -14.60 4.45 -1.03
N GLY A 283 -15.83 4.65 -0.56
CA GLY A 283 -16.16 5.67 0.43
C GLY A 283 -17.38 5.27 1.25
N PRO A 284 -17.88 6.18 2.11
CA PRO A 284 -19.06 5.93 2.91
C PRO A 284 -20.26 5.59 2.01
N GLY A 285 -21.01 4.55 2.38
CA GLY A 285 -22.16 4.06 1.60
C GLY A 285 -21.81 3.07 0.50
N HIS A 286 -20.54 2.80 0.22
CA HIS A 286 -20.16 1.72 -0.70
C HIS A 286 -20.58 0.36 -0.14
N ARG A 287 -21.41 -0.36 -0.91
CA ARG A 287 -21.84 -1.72 -0.55
C ARG A 287 -20.76 -2.72 -0.95
N ARG A 288 -19.99 -3.16 0.04
CA ARG A 288 -19.01 -4.23 -0.14
C ARG A 288 -19.71 -5.57 -0.40
N VAL A 289 -19.22 -6.34 -1.35
CA VAL A 289 -19.82 -7.62 -1.75
C VAL A 289 -18.89 -8.82 -1.52
N VAL A 290 -17.59 -8.55 -1.30
CA VAL A 290 -16.55 -9.59 -1.13
C VAL A 290 -15.96 -9.55 0.27
N VAL A 291 -15.57 -8.37 0.76
CA VAL A 291 -14.74 -8.21 1.95
C VAL A 291 -15.60 -7.93 3.18
N ASP A 292 -15.49 -8.78 4.20
CA ASP A 292 -16.21 -8.65 5.46
C ASP A 292 -15.48 -7.79 6.48
N GLY A 293 -14.14 -7.90 6.54
CA GLY A 293 -13.29 -7.17 7.47
C GLY A 293 -12.03 -6.60 6.83
N LEU A 294 -11.43 -5.61 7.51
CA LEU A 294 -10.24 -4.91 7.04
C LEU A 294 -9.22 -4.77 8.17
N LEU A 295 -8.02 -5.32 7.94
CA LEU A 295 -6.82 -4.98 8.71
C LEU A 295 -6.06 -3.90 7.91
N SER A 296 -5.87 -2.72 8.50
CA SER A 296 -5.19 -1.59 7.84
C SER A 296 -4.29 -0.84 8.82
N GLY A 297 -3.55 0.15 8.34
CA GLY A 297 -2.88 1.15 9.17
C GLY A 297 -3.88 2.15 9.76
N ILE A 298 -3.35 3.04 10.61
CA ILE A 298 -4.07 4.23 11.07
C ILE A 298 -3.84 5.35 10.04
N HIS A 299 -4.93 5.91 9.52
CA HIS A 299 -4.88 6.89 8.42
C HIS A 299 -5.40 8.25 8.84
N ALA A 300 -4.82 9.31 8.28
CA ALA A 300 -5.28 10.68 8.46
C ALA A 300 -6.68 10.87 7.85
N ARG A 301 -7.50 11.72 8.49
CA ARG A 301 -8.91 11.93 8.15
C ARG A 301 -9.14 12.40 6.70
N ASP A 302 -8.22 13.15 6.16
CA ASP A 302 -8.26 13.73 4.81
C ASP A 302 -7.65 12.82 3.74
N SER A 303 -7.12 11.64 4.12
CA SER A 303 -6.54 10.69 3.17
C SER A 303 -7.59 9.86 2.44
N SER A 304 -7.30 9.46 1.20
CA SER A 304 -8.10 8.51 0.43
C SER A 304 -8.25 7.16 1.13
N HIS A 305 -7.24 6.75 1.88
CA HIS A 305 -7.26 5.54 2.69
C HIS A 305 -8.31 5.60 3.80
N TYR A 306 -8.40 6.74 4.52
CA TYR A 306 -9.46 6.91 5.51
C TYR A 306 -10.84 6.96 4.85
N GLY A 307 -10.96 7.56 3.67
CA GLY A 307 -12.17 7.53 2.86
C GLY A 307 -12.66 6.09 2.63
N LEU A 308 -11.74 5.16 2.31
CA LEU A 308 -12.04 3.73 2.15
C LEU A 308 -12.44 3.08 3.47
N LEU A 309 -11.77 3.38 4.60
CA LEU A 309 -12.14 2.84 5.91
C LEU A 309 -13.60 3.14 6.26
N ARG A 310 -14.12 4.30 5.86
CA ARG A 310 -15.52 4.69 6.09
C ARG A 310 -16.55 3.78 5.40
N ALA A 311 -16.13 2.97 4.40
CA ALA A 311 -16.98 1.90 3.88
C ALA A 311 -17.18 0.76 4.89
N PHE A 312 -16.33 0.67 5.92
CA PHE A 312 -16.40 -0.32 7.00
C PHE A 312 -16.89 0.26 8.33
N LEU A 313 -16.87 1.58 8.47
CA LEU A 313 -17.22 2.32 9.70
C LEU A 313 -18.51 3.11 9.47
N PRO A 314 -19.69 2.57 9.79
CA PRO A 314 -20.92 3.31 9.68
C PRO A 314 -20.97 4.45 10.71
N PRO A 315 -21.65 5.58 10.41
CA PRO A 315 -21.89 6.60 11.42
C PRO A 315 -22.74 6.05 12.59
N PRO A 316 -22.49 6.45 13.86
CA PRO A 316 -21.47 7.41 14.31
C PRO A 316 -20.09 6.79 14.63
N LEU A 317 -19.89 5.52 14.29
CA LEU A 317 -18.68 4.77 14.67
C LEU A 317 -17.39 5.37 14.08
N ASP A 318 -17.46 5.96 12.88
CA ASP A 318 -16.33 6.67 12.27
C ASP A 318 -15.82 7.84 13.13
N THR A 319 -16.74 8.55 13.80
CA THR A 319 -16.39 9.62 14.72
C THR A 319 -15.76 9.08 16.01
N HIS A 320 -16.33 8.01 16.57
CA HIS A 320 -15.77 7.36 17.75
C HIS A 320 -14.37 6.79 17.47
N TYR A 321 -14.16 6.22 16.28
CA TYR A 321 -12.84 5.75 15.82
C TYR A 321 -11.81 6.88 15.83
N LEU A 322 -12.12 8.04 15.24
CA LEU A 322 -11.19 9.18 15.22
C LEU A 322 -10.88 9.70 16.63
N LEU A 323 -11.87 9.75 17.51
CA LEU A 323 -11.67 10.16 18.90
C LEU A 323 -10.76 9.18 19.64
N GLN A 324 -10.97 7.87 19.45
CA GLN A 324 -10.15 6.84 20.07
C GLN A 324 -8.69 6.86 19.52
N VAL A 325 -8.52 7.06 18.23
CA VAL A 325 -7.19 7.20 17.62
C VAL A 325 -6.45 8.40 18.23
N ALA A 326 -7.10 9.55 18.32
CA ALA A 326 -6.50 10.78 18.84
C ALA A 326 -6.19 10.67 20.34
N SER A 327 -7.16 10.25 21.16
CA SER A 327 -6.99 10.16 22.62
C SER A 327 -6.10 9.01 23.05
N GLY A 328 -6.08 7.91 22.29
CA GLY A 328 -5.26 6.72 22.55
C GLY A 328 -3.80 6.88 22.14
N GLY A 329 -3.41 7.98 21.48
CA GLY A 329 -2.03 8.20 21.02
C GLY A 329 -1.57 7.17 20.00
N TYR A 330 -2.46 6.73 19.11
CA TYR A 330 -2.10 5.83 18.02
C TYR A 330 -1.25 6.56 16.99
N ARG A 331 -0.25 5.86 16.47
CA ARG A 331 0.64 6.39 15.44
C ARG A 331 0.10 6.01 14.06
N GLY A 332 -0.05 7.02 13.20
CA GLY A 332 -0.34 6.83 11.78
C GLY A 332 0.88 6.40 10.96
N HIS A 333 0.73 6.48 9.65
CA HIS A 333 1.74 6.21 8.62
C HIS A 333 2.11 4.73 8.46
N GLU A 334 3.03 4.44 7.52
CA GLU A 334 3.40 3.08 7.10
C GLU A 334 4.07 2.26 8.21
N PHE A 335 4.70 2.92 9.18
CA PHE A 335 5.38 2.27 10.32
C PHE A 335 4.61 2.43 11.64
N GLY A 336 3.38 2.92 11.55
CA GLY A 336 2.50 3.16 12.68
C GLY A 336 1.82 1.90 13.21
N ASP A 337 0.75 2.16 13.95
CA ASP A 337 -0.13 1.15 14.54
C ASP A 337 -1.17 0.66 13.53
N SER A 338 -1.89 -0.39 13.86
CA SER A 338 -2.91 -0.99 12.98
C SER A 338 -4.32 -0.81 13.54
N THR A 339 -5.30 -0.90 12.64
CA THR A 339 -6.70 -1.08 12.96
C THR A 339 -7.22 -2.36 12.33
N LEU A 340 -8.06 -3.11 13.05
CA LEU A 340 -8.87 -4.20 12.53
C LEU A 340 -10.33 -3.82 12.66
N ILE A 341 -11.01 -3.64 11.54
CA ILE A 341 -12.46 -3.43 11.48
C ILE A 341 -13.06 -4.77 11.08
N LEU A 342 -13.72 -5.45 12.02
CA LEU A 342 -14.21 -6.80 11.80
C LEU A 342 -15.45 -7.06 12.67
N SER A 343 -16.56 -7.37 12.01
CA SER A 343 -17.79 -7.79 12.69
C SER A 343 -17.63 -9.16 13.36
N ALA A 344 -18.25 -9.32 14.51
CA ALA A 344 -18.39 -10.64 15.15
C ALA A 344 -19.24 -11.59 14.30
N GLN A 345 -20.13 -11.09 13.44
CA GLN A 345 -21.03 -11.86 12.58
C GLN A 345 -20.51 -11.94 11.15
N THR A 346 -20.85 -13.03 10.44
CA THR A 346 -20.66 -13.13 8.99
C THR A 346 -21.82 -12.39 8.30
N ARG A 347 -21.56 -11.63 7.26
CA ARG A 347 -22.62 -11.06 6.42
C ARG A 347 -23.40 -12.20 5.77
N ARG A 348 -24.71 -12.15 5.90
CA ARG A 348 -25.63 -13.07 5.23
C ARG A 348 -25.97 -12.59 3.83
#